data_dd64509502df749fb1897f7a71789fe1
#
_entry.id   dd64509502df749fb1897f7a71789fe1
#
_cell.length_a   1.000
_cell.length_b   1.000
_cell.length_c   1.000
_cell.angle_alpha   90.00
_cell.angle_beta   90.00
_cell.angle_gamma   90.00
#
_symmetry.space_group_name_H-M   'P 1'
#
loop_
_entity.id
_entity.type
_entity.pdbx_description
1 polymer ?
#
loop_
_entity_poly.entity_id
_entity_poly.type
_entity_poly.pdbx_seq_one_letter_code
_entity_poly.pdbx_strand_id
1 'polypeptide(L)'
;MSLLRKSRSALALAGFGLVTAGAAWFGSLYSPAKGRSREWYRELDKPIFTPPDAVFPIVWTSLYAMMAWSGWRVWSAPPSMNRSLALRLWFTQLSTNAKWSKQFFGKQRPDLALTDLLMLEAFVLGYIAAARNVDRAASQAFIPYAAWVAFAGLLNAEIVRRNPGFAEAAG
;
A
#
# COMPACT_ATOMS: atom_id res chain seq x y z
N MET A 1 -30.17 3.89 21.99
CA MET A 1 -28.77 4.33 21.77
C MET A 1 -27.87 3.25 21.14
N SER A 2 -28.07 1.95 21.37
CA SER A 2 -27.19 0.89 20.84
C SER A 2 -27.28 0.69 19.31
N LEU A 3 -28.45 0.74 18.71
CA LEU A 3 -28.66 0.53 17.26
C LEU A 3 -28.02 1.62 16.40
N LEU A 4 -28.19 2.89 16.78
CA LEU A 4 -27.56 4.03 16.07
C LEU A 4 -26.04 3.98 16.12
N ARG A 5 -25.46 3.52 17.22
CA ARG A 5 -24.00 3.36 17.34
C ARG A 5 -23.49 2.19 16.48
N LYS A 6 -24.23 1.09 16.39
CA LYS A 6 -23.88 -0.05 15.53
C LYS A 6 -23.95 0.35 14.04
N SER A 7 -25.01 1.05 13.62
CA SER A 7 -25.14 1.51 12.23
C SER A 7 -24.04 2.50 11.83
N ARG A 8 -23.66 3.45 12.69
CA ARG A 8 -22.55 4.39 12.44
C ARG A 8 -21.20 3.65 12.32
N SER A 9 -20.97 2.63 13.13
CA SER A 9 -19.76 1.81 13.07
C SER A 9 -19.68 0.99 11.78
N ALA A 10 -20.81 0.40 11.36
CA ALA A 10 -20.88 -0.35 10.10
C ALA A 10 -20.68 0.57 8.87
N LEU A 11 -21.29 1.75 8.86
CA LEU A 11 -21.08 2.74 7.80
C LEU A 11 -19.62 3.21 7.74
N ALA A 12 -18.97 3.40 8.87
CA ALA A 12 -17.55 3.75 8.91
C ALA A 12 -16.67 2.63 8.34
N LEU A 13 -16.91 1.37 8.73
CA LEU A 13 -16.18 0.22 8.17
C LEU A 13 -16.37 0.13 6.65
N ALA A 14 -17.60 0.30 6.17
CA ALA A 14 -17.89 0.35 4.74
C ALA A 14 -17.15 1.52 4.06
N GLY A 15 -17.06 2.69 4.68
CA GLY A 15 -16.31 3.84 4.19
C GLY A 15 -14.82 3.55 4.04
N PHE A 16 -14.18 2.96 5.07
CA PHE A 16 -12.78 2.53 4.99
C PHE A 16 -12.58 1.45 3.92
N GLY A 17 -13.52 0.51 3.80
CA GLY A 17 -13.51 -0.51 2.74
C GLY A 17 -13.59 0.10 1.34
N LEU A 18 -14.48 1.08 1.12
CA LEU A 18 -14.62 1.76 -0.16
C LEU A 18 -13.37 2.58 -0.52
N VAL A 19 -12.77 3.27 0.44
CA VAL A 19 -11.53 4.04 0.20
C VAL A 19 -10.36 3.12 -0.16
N THR A 20 -10.18 2.00 0.56
CA THR A 20 -9.14 1.02 0.22
C THR A 20 -9.42 0.33 -1.12
N ALA A 21 -10.65 -0.03 -1.41
CA ALA A 21 -11.04 -0.60 -2.70
C ALA A 21 -10.80 0.39 -3.85
N GLY A 22 -11.10 1.67 -3.64
CA GLY A 22 -10.79 2.74 -4.60
C GLY A 22 -9.30 2.87 -4.89
N ALA A 23 -8.44 2.81 -3.86
CA ALA A 23 -6.99 2.82 -4.03
C ALA A 23 -6.49 1.57 -4.77
N ALA A 24 -7.02 0.39 -4.43
CA ALA A 24 -6.72 -0.87 -5.11
C ALA A 24 -7.13 -0.82 -6.58
N TRP A 25 -8.33 -0.34 -6.87
CA TRP A 25 -8.82 -0.15 -8.23
C TRP A 25 -7.94 0.82 -9.02
N PHE A 26 -7.60 1.97 -8.44
CA PHE A 26 -6.71 2.94 -9.08
C PHE A 26 -5.33 2.31 -9.39
N GLY A 27 -4.74 1.59 -8.44
CA GLY A 27 -3.47 0.87 -8.66
C GLY A 27 -3.59 -0.18 -9.78
N SER A 28 -4.73 -0.89 -9.86
CA SER A 28 -4.96 -1.91 -10.88
C SER A 28 -5.04 -1.37 -12.30
N LEU A 29 -5.38 -0.09 -12.49
CA LEU A 29 -5.37 0.57 -13.82
C LEU A 29 -3.99 0.57 -14.47
N TYR A 30 -2.93 0.50 -13.66
CA TYR A 30 -1.53 0.48 -14.09
C TYR A 30 -0.91 -0.91 -14.00
N SER A 31 -1.66 -1.91 -13.54
CA SER A 31 -1.15 -3.29 -13.38
C SER A 31 -0.66 -3.88 -14.71
N PRO A 32 0.39 -4.72 -14.69
CA PRO A 32 0.94 -5.36 -15.89
C PRO A 32 0.06 -6.48 -16.45
N ALA A 33 -1.26 -6.41 -16.23
CA ALA A 33 -2.18 -7.45 -16.69
C ALA A 33 -2.32 -7.49 -18.22
N LYS A 34 -2.21 -6.34 -18.90
CA LYS A 34 -2.41 -6.21 -20.36
C LYS A 34 -1.58 -5.08 -20.97
N GLY A 35 -1.29 -5.17 -22.28
CA GLY A 35 -0.69 -4.11 -23.09
C GLY A 35 0.78 -3.83 -22.79
N ARG A 36 1.21 -2.60 -23.12
CA ARG A 36 2.60 -2.15 -23.05
C ARG A 36 3.27 -2.37 -21.68
N SER A 37 2.55 -2.17 -20.58
CA SER A 37 3.08 -2.39 -19.23
C SER A 37 3.45 -3.85 -18.98
N ARG A 38 2.70 -4.80 -19.59
CA ARG A 38 3.00 -6.23 -19.48
C ARG A 38 4.25 -6.61 -20.26
N GLU A 39 4.39 -6.11 -21.48
CA GLU A 39 5.56 -6.38 -22.35
C GLU A 39 6.81 -5.84 -21.65
N TRP A 40 6.80 -4.56 -21.28
CA TRP A 40 7.89 -3.94 -20.52
C TRP A 40 8.26 -4.72 -19.25
N TYR A 41 7.26 -5.11 -18.43
CA TYR A 41 7.54 -5.85 -17.18
C TYR A 41 8.14 -7.23 -17.44
N ARG A 42 7.85 -7.85 -18.59
CA ARG A 42 8.43 -9.14 -18.99
C ARG A 42 9.89 -9.00 -19.42
N GLU A 43 10.26 -7.89 -20.03
CA GLU A 43 11.62 -7.60 -20.51
C GLU A 43 12.57 -7.25 -19.36
N LEU A 44 12.06 -6.85 -18.20
CA LEU A 44 12.91 -6.54 -17.04
C LEU A 44 13.72 -7.77 -16.60
N ASP A 45 15.02 -7.57 -16.35
CA ASP A 45 15.82 -8.54 -15.59
C ASP A 45 15.41 -8.51 -14.13
N LYS A 46 14.65 -9.53 -13.73
CA LYS A 46 14.08 -9.67 -12.38
C LYS A 46 14.94 -10.62 -11.54
N PRO A 47 15.12 -10.31 -10.23
CA PRO A 47 15.83 -11.21 -9.34
C PRO A 47 15.11 -12.56 -9.18
N ILE A 48 15.87 -13.62 -8.90
CA ILE A 48 15.39 -14.99 -8.78
C ILE A 48 14.32 -15.16 -7.69
N PHE A 49 14.30 -14.28 -6.70
CA PHE A 49 13.33 -14.29 -5.61
C PHE A 49 12.03 -13.54 -5.94
N THR A 50 11.83 -13.12 -7.20
CA THR A 50 10.57 -12.50 -7.63
C THR A 50 9.43 -13.52 -7.48
N PRO A 51 8.36 -13.21 -6.71
CA PRO A 51 7.23 -14.13 -6.56
C PRO A 51 6.51 -14.35 -7.89
N PRO A 52 5.88 -15.51 -8.08
CA PRO A 52 4.96 -15.72 -9.20
C PRO A 52 3.85 -14.66 -9.25
N ASP A 53 3.43 -14.25 -10.44
CA ASP A 53 2.44 -13.19 -10.64
C ASP A 53 1.14 -13.40 -9.86
N ALA A 54 0.72 -14.67 -9.67
CA ALA A 54 -0.48 -15.03 -8.91
C ALA A 54 -0.41 -14.70 -7.40
N VAL A 55 0.78 -14.53 -6.83
CA VAL A 55 0.97 -14.19 -5.41
C VAL A 55 0.52 -12.76 -5.13
N PHE A 56 0.80 -11.84 -6.05
CA PHE A 56 0.54 -10.41 -5.83
C PHE A 56 -0.94 -10.08 -5.56
N PRO A 57 -1.93 -10.51 -6.37
CA PRO A 57 -3.33 -10.19 -6.09
C PRO A 57 -3.82 -10.81 -4.77
N ILE A 58 -3.36 -12.01 -4.40
CA ILE A 58 -3.74 -12.67 -3.13
C ILE A 58 -3.24 -11.85 -1.94
N VAL A 59 -1.95 -11.50 -1.95
CA VAL A 59 -1.34 -10.72 -0.86
C VAL A 59 -1.98 -9.34 -0.77
N TRP A 60 -2.11 -8.61 -1.87
CA TRP A 60 -2.69 -7.26 -1.87
C TRP A 60 -4.13 -7.24 -1.40
N THR A 61 -4.97 -8.21 -1.80
CA THR A 61 -6.35 -8.32 -1.34
C THR A 61 -6.41 -8.47 0.18
N SER A 62 -5.57 -9.34 0.75
CA SER A 62 -5.49 -9.55 2.19
C SER A 62 -5.01 -8.29 2.92
N LEU A 63 -4.00 -7.61 2.38
CA LEU A 63 -3.45 -6.38 2.96
C LEU A 63 -4.48 -5.25 2.94
N TYR A 64 -5.19 -5.03 1.83
CA TYR A 64 -6.24 -4.01 1.76
C TYR A 64 -7.39 -4.27 2.73
N ALA A 65 -7.79 -5.53 2.94
CA ALA A 65 -8.79 -5.89 3.96
C ALA A 65 -8.30 -5.53 5.37
N MET A 66 -7.04 -5.86 5.69
CA MET A 66 -6.43 -5.51 6.99
C MET A 66 -6.28 -4.00 7.16
N MET A 67 -5.93 -3.25 6.11
CA MET A 67 -5.87 -1.78 6.14
C MET A 67 -7.24 -1.16 6.45
N ALA A 68 -8.30 -1.61 5.76
CA ALA A 68 -9.65 -1.11 5.98
C ALA A 68 -10.10 -1.38 7.42
N TRP A 69 -9.91 -2.59 7.91
CA TRP A 69 -10.25 -2.99 9.27
C TRP A 69 -9.47 -2.19 10.31
N SER A 70 -8.18 -2.05 10.13
CA SER A 70 -7.29 -1.29 11.01
C SER A 70 -7.67 0.19 11.08
N GLY A 71 -7.89 0.84 9.94
CA GLY A 71 -8.32 2.23 9.86
C GLY A 71 -9.66 2.47 10.58
N TRP A 72 -10.63 1.57 10.37
CA TRP A 72 -11.90 1.59 11.07
C TRP A 72 -11.76 1.46 12.59
N ARG A 73 -10.91 0.58 13.09
CA ARG A 73 -10.64 0.42 14.52
C ARG A 73 -10.07 1.69 15.14
N VAL A 74 -9.05 2.27 14.50
CA VAL A 74 -8.46 3.55 14.94
C VAL A 74 -9.50 4.67 14.92
N TRP A 75 -10.33 4.75 13.87
CA TRP A 75 -11.40 5.74 13.79
C TRP A 75 -12.45 5.58 14.89
N SER A 76 -12.75 4.35 15.29
CA SER A 76 -13.75 4.01 16.31
C SER A 76 -13.28 4.29 17.74
N ALA A 77 -11.98 4.51 17.95
CA ALA A 77 -11.41 4.83 19.25
C ALA A 77 -11.76 6.27 19.69
N PRO A 78 -11.70 6.58 21.00
CA PRO A 78 -11.89 7.93 21.50
C PRO A 78 -10.94 8.95 20.84
N PRO A 79 -11.36 10.21 20.65
CA PRO A 79 -10.51 11.26 20.10
C PRO A 79 -9.22 11.45 20.92
N SER A 80 -8.07 11.48 20.22
CA SER A 80 -6.76 11.76 20.79
C SER A 80 -5.79 12.28 19.73
N MET A 81 -4.66 12.86 20.12
CA MET A 81 -3.62 13.28 19.17
C MET A 81 -3.08 12.08 18.39
N ASN A 82 -2.80 10.96 19.07
CA ASN A 82 -2.32 9.73 18.41
C ASN A 82 -3.33 9.18 17.41
N ARG A 83 -4.64 9.20 17.72
CA ARG A 83 -5.69 8.82 16.79
C ARG A 83 -5.70 9.70 15.54
N SER A 84 -5.60 11.02 15.72
CA SER A 84 -5.58 11.98 14.60
C SER A 84 -4.33 11.82 13.73
N LEU A 85 -3.18 11.56 14.35
CA LEU A 85 -1.92 11.28 13.65
C LEU A 85 -2.02 9.95 12.88
N ALA A 86 -2.49 8.88 13.53
CA ALA A 86 -2.65 7.58 12.89
C ALA A 86 -3.59 7.66 11.68
N LEU A 87 -4.73 8.34 11.78
CA LEU A 87 -5.64 8.49 10.64
C LEU A 87 -4.99 9.27 9.49
N ARG A 88 -4.27 10.34 9.77
CA ARG A 88 -3.52 11.07 8.72
C ARG A 88 -2.51 10.16 8.03
N LEU A 89 -1.71 9.42 8.78
CA LEU A 89 -0.73 8.48 8.24
C LEU A 89 -1.41 7.35 7.44
N TRP A 90 -2.58 6.89 7.90
CA TRP A 90 -3.37 5.89 7.17
C TRP A 90 -3.78 6.38 5.78
N PHE A 91 -4.24 7.61 5.64
CA PHE A 91 -4.60 8.20 4.34
C PHE A 91 -3.37 8.47 3.48
N THR A 92 -2.30 8.99 4.08
CA THR A 92 -1.06 9.33 3.36
C THR A 92 -0.40 8.08 2.78
N GLN A 93 -0.27 7.00 3.57
CA GLN A 93 0.31 5.76 3.08
C GLN A 93 -0.51 5.16 1.93
N LEU A 94 -1.85 5.19 2.03
CA LEU A 94 -2.72 4.64 0.99
C LEU A 94 -2.60 5.42 -0.33
N SER A 95 -2.49 6.74 -0.26
CA SER A 95 -2.27 7.60 -1.42
C SER A 95 -0.89 7.36 -2.05
N THR A 96 0.15 7.18 -1.22
CA THR A 96 1.51 6.86 -1.70
C THR A 96 1.57 5.48 -2.34
N ASN A 97 0.88 4.50 -1.75
CA ASN A 97 0.75 3.15 -2.32
C ASN A 97 0.11 3.18 -3.71
N ALA A 98 -0.99 3.90 -3.87
CA ALA A 98 -1.67 4.04 -5.16
C ALA A 98 -0.76 4.74 -6.20
N LYS A 99 -0.01 5.77 -5.80
CA LYS A 99 0.95 6.48 -6.64
C LYS A 99 2.08 5.57 -7.13
N TRP A 100 2.58 4.65 -6.29
CA TRP A 100 3.65 3.73 -6.65
C TRP A 100 3.32 2.91 -7.91
N SER A 101 2.12 2.32 -7.99
CA SER A 101 1.68 1.56 -9.17
C SER A 101 1.76 2.38 -10.45
N LYS A 102 1.36 3.66 -10.39
CA LYS A 102 1.46 4.58 -11.51
C LYS A 102 2.90 4.86 -11.91
N GLN A 103 3.82 5.03 -10.95
CA GLN A 103 5.23 5.28 -11.24
C GLN A 103 5.89 4.05 -11.83
N PHE A 104 5.71 2.88 -11.21
CA PHE A 104 6.37 1.65 -11.62
C PHE A 104 5.85 1.14 -12.97
N PHE A 105 4.55 0.88 -13.09
CA PHE A 105 3.97 0.29 -14.30
C PHE A 105 3.50 1.33 -15.32
N GLY A 106 2.92 2.44 -14.86
CA GLY A 106 2.36 3.45 -15.75
C GLY A 106 3.43 4.29 -16.44
N LYS A 107 4.42 4.75 -15.68
CA LYS A 107 5.54 5.55 -16.21
C LYS A 107 6.79 4.75 -16.52
N GLN A 108 6.83 3.47 -16.15
CA GLN A 108 7.99 2.60 -16.33
C GLN A 108 9.27 3.16 -15.70
N ARG A 109 9.11 3.82 -14.52
CA ARG A 109 10.18 4.46 -13.76
C ARG A 109 10.40 3.74 -12.43
N PRO A 110 11.10 2.59 -12.43
CA PRO A 110 11.37 1.83 -11.20
C PRO A 110 12.23 2.60 -10.19
N ASP A 111 13.07 3.52 -10.63
CA ASP A 111 13.86 4.42 -9.80
C ASP A 111 12.99 5.38 -8.96
N LEU A 112 12.03 6.05 -9.59
CA LEU A 112 11.07 6.91 -8.87
C LEU A 112 10.12 6.10 -7.99
N ALA A 113 9.74 4.91 -8.46
CA ALA A 113 8.91 4.00 -7.69
C ALA A 113 9.63 3.49 -6.42
N LEU A 114 10.95 3.30 -6.45
CA LEU A 114 11.73 2.96 -5.27
C LEU A 114 11.67 4.07 -4.21
N THR A 115 11.78 5.33 -4.62
CA THR A 115 11.61 6.47 -3.71
C THR A 115 10.22 6.47 -3.06
N ASP A 116 9.17 6.21 -3.85
CA ASP A 116 7.81 6.11 -3.33
C ASP A 116 7.66 4.95 -2.31
N LEU A 117 8.33 3.81 -2.52
CA LEU A 117 8.34 2.69 -1.54
C LEU A 117 9.05 3.04 -0.24
N LEU A 118 10.17 3.73 -0.29
CA LEU A 118 10.88 4.19 0.92
C LEU A 118 10.01 5.15 1.74
N MET A 119 9.35 6.09 1.08
CA MET A 119 8.40 7.00 1.73
C MET A 119 7.18 6.24 2.29
N LEU A 120 6.66 5.29 1.54
CA LEU A 120 5.54 4.44 1.95
C LEU A 120 5.88 3.67 3.21
N GLU A 121 7.05 3.02 3.26
CA GLU A 121 7.53 2.29 4.44
C GLU A 121 7.60 3.20 5.67
N ALA A 122 8.14 4.41 5.53
CA ALA A 122 8.19 5.38 6.62
C ALA A 122 6.78 5.74 7.14
N PHE A 123 5.80 5.95 6.25
CA PHE A 123 4.42 6.23 6.64
C PHE A 123 3.75 5.02 7.29
N VAL A 124 4.00 3.82 6.81
CA VAL A 124 3.48 2.56 7.39
C VAL A 124 4.03 2.35 8.80
N LEU A 125 5.34 2.51 9.00
CA LEU A 125 5.98 2.40 10.31
C LEU A 125 5.49 3.49 11.27
N GLY A 126 5.35 4.71 10.78
CA GLY A 126 4.76 5.82 11.52
C GLY A 126 3.32 5.53 11.96
N TYR A 127 2.50 4.94 11.06
CA TYR A 127 1.15 4.49 11.39
C TYR A 127 1.17 3.44 12.50
N ILE A 128 2.01 2.41 12.39
CA ILE A 128 2.14 1.34 13.39
C ILE A 128 2.46 1.95 14.77
N ALA A 129 3.41 2.87 14.82
CA ALA A 129 3.81 3.53 16.07
C ALA A 129 2.67 4.38 16.66
N ALA A 130 1.99 5.19 15.87
CA ALA A 130 0.88 6.02 16.32
C ALA A 130 -0.34 5.18 16.74
N ALA A 131 -0.72 4.20 15.91
CA ALA A 131 -1.85 3.31 16.17
C ALA A 131 -1.66 2.44 17.40
N ARG A 132 -0.43 2.05 17.75
CA ARG A 132 -0.12 1.25 18.95
C ARG A 132 -0.64 1.91 20.26
N ASN A 133 -0.65 3.23 20.31
CA ASN A 133 -1.14 4.01 21.45
C ASN A 133 -2.65 4.25 21.42
N VAL A 134 -3.34 3.79 20.36
CA VAL A 134 -4.78 3.96 20.15
C VAL A 134 -5.48 2.59 20.24
N ASP A 135 -5.01 1.64 19.45
CA ASP A 135 -5.54 0.28 19.34
C ASP A 135 -4.41 -0.67 18.91
N ARG A 136 -3.95 -1.53 19.82
CA ARG A 136 -2.84 -2.47 19.56
C ARG A 136 -3.16 -3.45 18.42
N ALA A 137 -4.40 -3.93 18.33
CA ALA A 137 -4.77 -4.85 17.26
C ALA A 137 -4.74 -4.17 15.89
N ALA A 138 -5.19 -2.91 15.79
CA ALA A 138 -5.07 -2.10 14.58
C ALA A 138 -3.60 -1.92 14.16
N SER A 139 -2.72 -1.62 15.12
CA SER A 139 -1.27 -1.51 14.88
C SER A 139 -0.68 -2.82 14.37
N GLN A 140 -0.99 -3.94 15.02
CA GLN A 140 -0.48 -5.27 14.65
C GLN A 140 -0.94 -5.72 13.25
N ALA A 141 -2.15 -5.34 12.83
CA ALA A 141 -2.66 -5.65 11.49
C ALA A 141 -1.85 -5.01 10.35
N PHE A 142 -1.05 -3.97 10.64
CA PHE A 142 -0.16 -3.34 9.67
C PHE A 142 1.23 -3.97 9.60
N ILE A 143 1.61 -4.85 10.54
CA ILE A 143 2.93 -5.50 10.52
C ILE A 143 3.16 -6.33 9.25
N PRO A 144 2.20 -7.19 8.80
CA PRO A 144 2.36 -7.91 7.53
C PRO A 144 2.51 -6.97 6.34
N TYR A 145 1.84 -5.82 6.38
CA TYR A 145 1.95 -4.82 5.32
C TYR A 145 3.33 -4.14 5.31
N ALA A 146 3.89 -3.76 6.46
CA ALA A 146 5.25 -3.25 6.55
C ALA A 146 6.26 -4.28 5.99
N ALA A 147 6.16 -5.54 6.37
CA ALA A 147 7.02 -6.59 5.85
C ALA A 147 6.91 -6.75 4.33
N TRP A 148 5.70 -6.63 3.77
CA TRP A 148 5.48 -6.69 2.33
C TRP A 148 6.03 -5.48 1.59
N VAL A 149 5.89 -4.26 2.13
CA VAL A 149 6.45 -3.03 1.54
C VAL A 149 7.97 -3.07 1.58
N ALA A 150 8.59 -3.50 2.69
CA ALA A 150 10.04 -3.70 2.79
C ALA A 150 10.54 -4.71 1.74
N PHE A 151 9.86 -5.84 1.59
CA PHE A 151 10.17 -6.83 0.55
C PHE A 151 10.02 -6.25 -0.86
N ALA A 152 8.95 -5.51 -1.14
CA ALA A 152 8.74 -4.84 -2.41
C ALA A 152 9.83 -3.78 -2.69
N GLY A 153 10.31 -3.11 -1.65
CA GLY A 153 11.44 -2.17 -1.71
C GLY A 153 12.72 -2.86 -2.14
N LEU A 154 13.05 -4.01 -1.54
CA LEU A 154 14.20 -4.82 -1.93
C LEU A 154 14.10 -5.33 -3.37
N LEU A 155 12.92 -5.82 -3.75
CA LEU A 155 12.65 -6.29 -5.10
C LEU A 155 12.81 -5.16 -6.13
N ASN A 156 12.24 -3.98 -5.83
CA ASN A 156 12.33 -2.81 -6.71
C ASN A 156 13.78 -2.29 -6.81
N ALA A 157 14.53 -2.23 -5.71
CA ALA A 157 15.93 -1.83 -5.70
C ALA A 157 16.78 -2.75 -6.58
N GLU A 158 16.53 -4.05 -6.50
CA GLU A 158 17.25 -5.04 -7.30
C GLU A 158 16.89 -4.94 -8.80
N ILE A 159 15.62 -4.64 -9.13
CA ILE A 159 15.19 -4.35 -10.50
C ILE A 159 15.91 -3.10 -11.03
N VAL A 160 15.99 -2.01 -10.27
CA VAL A 160 16.74 -0.81 -10.66
C VAL A 160 18.20 -1.13 -10.93
N ARG A 161 18.84 -1.89 -10.04
CA ARG A 161 20.26 -2.28 -10.18
C ARG A 161 20.55 -3.12 -11.43
N ARG A 162 19.63 -4.03 -11.80
CA ARG A 162 19.78 -4.94 -12.94
C ARG A 162 19.42 -4.29 -14.28
N ASN A 163 18.69 -3.19 -14.27
CA ASN A 163 18.16 -2.54 -15.48
C ASN A 163 18.60 -1.05 -15.55
N PRO A 164 19.90 -0.73 -15.59
CA PRO A 164 20.38 0.65 -15.52
C PRO A 164 19.91 1.54 -16.69
N GLY A 165 19.70 0.97 -17.89
CA GLY A 165 19.27 1.73 -19.09
C GLY A 165 17.84 2.28 -19.05
N PHE A 166 16.98 1.80 -18.15
CA PHE A 166 15.61 2.33 -18.08
C PHE A 166 15.48 3.68 -17.39
N ALA A 167 16.47 4.10 -16.61
CA ALA A 167 16.49 5.43 -16.01
C ALA A 167 16.89 6.52 -17.03
N GLU A 168 17.72 6.18 -18.01
CA GLU A 168 18.25 7.11 -19.02
C GLU A 168 17.28 7.35 -20.20
N ALA A 169 16.46 6.37 -20.54
CA ALA A 169 15.52 6.45 -21.67
C ALA A 169 14.28 7.33 -21.42
N ALA A 170 14.11 7.85 -20.20
CA ALA A 170 12.94 8.63 -19.78
C ALA A 170 13.26 10.10 -19.44
N GLY A 171 14.48 10.58 -19.80
CA GLY A 171 14.96 11.97 -19.61
C GLY A 171 14.77 12.88 -20.82
#